data_4fdb52c626a19ee2c7f30856e688e18d
#
_entry.id   4fdb52c626a19ee2c7f30856e688e18d
#
_cell.length_a   1.000
_cell.length_b   1.000
_cell.length_c   1.000
_cell.angle_alpha   90.00
_cell.angle_beta   90.00
_cell.angle_gamma   90.00
#
_symmetry.space_group_name_H-M   'P 1'
#
loop_
_entity.id
_entity.type
_entity.pdbx_description
1 polymer ?
#
loop_
_entity_poly.entity_id
_entity_poly.type
_entity_poly.pdbx_seq_one_letter_code
_entity_poly.pdbx_strand_id
1 'polypeptide(L)'
;MGTSNISADSSVGDSVSDETKNAAPVSDSSVQALALTAVCLGFFMILLDGSALNIALPAIERDIGGSIAALQWLVNIYTIPLASLLLTAGVLADRVGSRSVFLWSLDGFTAASLLCAISPNLLSLAAFRCLQGIAAAGLLPTTLAIIARTYPDPIARAKAITIWGATGGIALVAGPIGGGLLTEFIGWRSIFFVNVPIGVIALWLCWRHVRETATRDAESYDVPGQVLGIAGLALLVAGLIEGGSRGWGDPLALALLLGCVPALVGFFVVEGRTRHPVLPLSIFRKPAFSASIANGFAFQFGAYGMQFMLAIFIQSYWGSSALRTGLFFLPFAVLWTFGTLVLNRVWAGRGMCWLLTVGASTAAIGALLCTAIGDSDTWPVVMAGTALVGLGCGVFGPSCNGAAMAVIDKSFAGLASGVLNTSRQTGMAIGVAALGIALSASNSVGGARIGMIFVAACFVAIVALSRRYLNQI
;
A
#
# COMPACT_ATOMS: atom_id res chain seq x y z
N MET A 1 -41.83 57.00 -59.18
CA MET A 1 -41.46 58.31 -58.64
C MET A 1 -40.79 58.06 -57.29
N GLY A 2 -39.58 58.50 -57.10
CA GLY A 2 -38.88 58.50 -55.81
C GLY A 2 -37.65 57.59 -55.77
N THR A 3 -36.59 58.00 -56.44
CA THR A 3 -35.20 57.52 -56.28
C THR A 3 -34.62 58.12 -55.03
N SER A 4 -34.02 57.27 -54.17
CA SER A 4 -33.06 57.78 -53.16
C SER A 4 -31.84 56.87 -53.10
N ASN A 5 -30.69 57.46 -53.33
CA ASN A 5 -29.33 56.96 -53.19
C ASN A 5 -29.06 56.39 -51.79
N ILE A 6 -28.36 55.26 -51.74
CA ILE A 6 -27.70 54.76 -50.57
C ILE A 6 -26.20 54.71 -50.87
N SER A 7 -25.47 55.58 -50.19
CA SER A 7 -24.02 55.62 -50.11
C SER A 7 -23.50 54.44 -49.31
N ALA A 8 -22.51 53.77 -49.87
CA ALA A 8 -21.73 52.72 -49.19
C ALA A 8 -20.81 53.36 -48.13
N ASP A 9 -20.91 52.89 -46.90
CA ASP A 9 -19.93 53.18 -45.83
C ASP A 9 -19.10 51.88 -45.59
N SER A 10 -17.82 51.99 -45.85
CA SER A 10 -16.81 50.96 -45.77
C SER A 10 -16.08 51.13 -44.43
N SER A 11 -16.52 50.40 -43.37
CA SER A 11 -15.74 50.24 -42.15
C SER A 11 -16.13 48.96 -41.37
N VAL A 12 -15.72 47.81 -41.92
CA VAL A 12 -15.65 46.58 -41.15
C VAL A 12 -14.28 45.93 -41.46
N GLY A 13 -13.30 46.39 -40.77
CA GLY A 13 -11.96 45.84 -40.71
C GLY A 13 -11.50 45.87 -39.25
N ASP A 14 -10.91 44.71 -38.81
CA ASP A 14 -10.16 44.55 -37.59
C ASP A 14 -10.92 44.33 -36.27
N SER A 15 -11.51 43.14 -36.11
CA SER A 15 -11.73 42.56 -34.77
C SER A 15 -11.65 41.02 -34.73
N VAL A 16 -10.79 40.40 -35.55
CA VAL A 16 -10.54 38.95 -35.54
C VAL A 16 -9.05 38.69 -35.38
N SER A 17 -8.45 39.14 -34.31
CA SER A 17 -7.04 38.83 -34.07
C SER A 17 -6.59 38.85 -32.61
N ASP A 18 -7.48 38.62 -31.62
CA ASP A 18 -7.04 38.63 -30.20
C ASP A 18 -7.53 37.43 -29.34
N GLU A 19 -8.14 36.40 -29.94
CA GLU A 19 -8.55 35.19 -29.21
C GLU A 19 -7.52 34.06 -29.20
N THR A 20 -6.35 34.19 -29.79
CA THR A 20 -5.32 33.10 -29.87
C THR A 20 -4.16 33.26 -28.87
N LYS A 21 -4.27 34.09 -27.83
CA LYS A 21 -3.17 34.31 -26.87
C LYS A 21 -3.36 33.75 -25.46
N ASN A 22 -4.38 32.94 -25.22
CA ASN A 22 -4.53 32.21 -23.94
C ASN A 22 -4.37 30.66 -24.07
N ALA A 23 -3.50 30.21 -24.95
CA ALA A 23 -2.98 28.86 -24.84
C ALA A 23 -2.09 28.79 -23.60
N ALA A 24 -2.53 28.07 -22.56
CA ALA A 24 -1.69 27.74 -21.42
C ALA A 24 -0.33 27.21 -21.93
N PRO A 25 0.80 27.64 -21.34
CA PRO A 25 2.11 27.24 -21.83
C PRO A 25 2.15 25.70 -21.88
N VAL A 26 2.42 25.16 -23.07
CA VAL A 26 2.69 23.73 -23.27
C VAL A 26 3.81 23.40 -22.31
N SER A 27 3.49 22.68 -21.22
CA SER A 27 4.50 22.27 -20.27
C SER A 27 5.45 21.33 -21.03
N ASP A 28 6.72 21.65 -21.04
CA ASP A 28 7.76 20.90 -21.70
C ASP A 28 7.62 19.41 -21.29
N SER A 29 7.45 18.51 -22.27
CA SER A 29 7.21 17.08 -22.03
C SER A 29 8.31 16.44 -21.17
N SER A 30 9.52 17.00 -21.22
CA SER A 30 10.64 16.60 -20.38
C SER A 30 10.42 16.93 -18.90
N VAL A 31 9.83 18.09 -18.57
CA VAL A 31 9.50 18.48 -17.20
C VAL A 31 8.42 17.58 -16.61
N GLN A 32 7.41 17.23 -17.40
CA GLN A 32 6.37 16.28 -16.97
C GLN A 32 6.95 14.88 -16.71
N ALA A 33 7.84 14.41 -17.57
CA ALA A 33 8.49 13.11 -17.40
C ALA A 33 9.38 13.08 -16.13
N LEU A 34 10.12 14.14 -15.84
CA LEU A 34 10.95 14.23 -14.63
C LEU A 34 10.11 14.33 -13.35
N ALA A 35 8.97 15.04 -13.40
CA ALA A 35 8.01 15.05 -12.29
C ALA A 35 7.40 13.66 -12.05
N LEU A 36 7.04 12.94 -13.12
CA LEU A 36 6.57 11.55 -13.00
C LEU A 36 7.64 10.64 -12.41
N THR A 37 8.89 10.78 -12.84
CA THR A 37 10.02 10.01 -12.28
C THR A 37 10.17 10.24 -10.78
N ALA A 38 10.06 11.48 -10.31
CA ALA A 38 10.13 11.80 -8.88
C ALA A 38 9.07 11.05 -8.05
N VAL A 39 7.81 11.06 -8.49
CA VAL A 39 6.72 10.38 -7.77
C VAL A 39 6.80 8.85 -7.90
N CYS A 40 7.30 8.35 -9.03
CA CYS A 40 7.57 6.92 -9.21
C CYS A 40 8.68 6.42 -8.27
N LEU A 41 9.76 7.18 -8.09
CA LEU A 41 10.83 6.84 -7.15
C LEU A 41 10.32 6.83 -5.69
N GLY A 42 9.52 7.82 -5.28
CA GLY A 42 8.91 7.81 -3.94
C GLY A 42 7.99 6.60 -3.71
N PHE A 43 7.18 6.23 -4.69
CA PHE A 43 6.33 5.04 -4.63
C PHE A 43 7.15 3.74 -4.61
N PHE A 44 8.20 3.67 -5.43
CA PHE A 44 9.14 2.56 -5.48
C PHE A 44 9.78 2.31 -4.12
N MET A 45 10.26 3.37 -3.44
CA MET A 45 10.91 3.27 -2.13
C MET A 45 10.01 2.63 -1.07
N ILE A 46 8.74 3.02 -0.99
CA ILE A 46 7.79 2.46 0.00
C ILE A 46 7.64 0.95 -0.21
N LEU A 47 7.46 0.52 -1.46
CA LEU A 47 7.22 -0.89 -1.78
C LEU A 47 8.50 -1.72 -1.66
N LEU A 48 9.63 -1.16 -2.06
CA LEU A 48 10.95 -1.79 -1.92
C LEU A 48 11.26 -2.02 -0.44
N ASP A 49 11.12 -0.99 0.39
CA ASP A 49 11.38 -1.05 1.84
C ASP A 49 10.55 -2.13 2.52
N GLY A 50 9.23 -2.17 2.26
CA GLY A 50 8.35 -3.16 2.86
C GLY A 50 8.65 -4.60 2.45
N SER A 51 9.02 -4.84 1.19
CA SER A 51 9.31 -6.18 0.69
C SER A 51 10.72 -6.66 1.01
N ALA A 52 11.73 -5.77 0.96
CA ALA A 52 13.11 -6.09 1.30
C ALA A 52 13.28 -6.38 2.79
N LEU A 53 12.57 -5.65 3.67
CA LEU A 53 12.61 -5.88 5.10
C LEU A 53 12.23 -7.31 5.48
N ASN A 54 11.18 -7.87 4.89
CA ASN A 54 10.74 -9.25 5.20
C ASN A 54 11.86 -10.27 4.98
N ILE A 55 12.71 -10.06 3.98
CA ILE A 55 13.87 -10.94 3.70
C ILE A 55 15.00 -10.71 4.71
N ALA A 56 15.15 -9.48 5.22
CA ALA A 56 16.22 -9.12 6.15
C ALA A 56 15.91 -9.45 7.61
N LEU A 57 14.63 -9.70 7.98
CA LEU A 57 14.22 -9.91 9.38
C LEU A 57 15.07 -10.97 10.11
N PRO A 58 15.34 -12.17 9.58
CA PRO A 58 16.16 -13.15 10.28
C PRO A 58 17.64 -12.73 10.41
N ALA A 59 18.16 -11.89 9.50
CA ALA A 59 19.50 -11.33 9.64
C ALA A 59 19.56 -10.26 10.73
N ILE A 60 18.50 -9.45 10.86
CA ILE A 60 18.33 -8.47 11.95
C ILE A 60 18.30 -9.19 13.30
N GLU A 61 17.49 -10.26 13.41
CA GLU A 61 17.40 -11.08 14.62
C GLU A 61 18.76 -11.64 15.05
N ARG A 62 19.55 -12.13 14.10
CA ARG A 62 20.89 -12.69 14.40
C ARG A 62 21.90 -11.63 14.81
N ASP A 63 21.81 -10.39 14.30
CA ASP A 63 22.80 -9.31 14.56
C ASP A 63 22.50 -8.53 15.83
N ILE A 64 21.24 -8.12 16.04
CA ILE A 64 20.85 -7.24 17.15
C ILE A 64 19.90 -7.90 18.15
N GLY A 65 19.64 -9.20 17.97
CA GLY A 65 18.77 -10.00 18.83
C GLY A 65 17.27 -9.78 18.54
N GLY A 66 16.45 -10.49 19.28
CA GLY A 66 15.01 -10.38 19.19
C GLY A 66 14.31 -11.72 19.22
N SER A 67 12.99 -11.69 19.17
CA SER A 67 12.10 -12.84 19.04
C SER A 67 11.21 -12.63 17.82
N ILE A 68 10.43 -13.63 17.44
CA ILE A 68 9.43 -13.49 16.38
C ILE A 68 8.49 -12.31 16.67
N ALA A 69 8.11 -12.09 17.94
CA ALA A 69 7.31 -10.94 18.34
C ALA A 69 8.04 -9.61 18.05
N ALA A 70 9.34 -9.54 18.31
CA ALA A 70 10.15 -8.34 18.00
C ALA A 70 10.20 -8.08 16.47
N LEU A 71 10.31 -9.13 15.65
CA LEU A 71 10.26 -9.01 14.19
C LEU A 71 8.88 -8.54 13.69
N GLN A 72 7.80 -9.06 14.29
CA GLN A 72 6.45 -8.57 14.03
C GLN A 72 6.31 -7.08 14.37
N TRP A 73 6.89 -6.66 15.49
CA TRP A 73 6.92 -5.25 15.89
C TRP A 73 7.68 -4.39 14.89
N LEU A 74 8.82 -4.82 14.35
CA LEU A 74 9.55 -4.04 13.33
C LEU A 74 8.74 -3.78 12.06
N VAL A 75 7.91 -4.72 11.65
CA VAL A 75 7.00 -4.54 10.50
C VAL A 75 5.81 -3.66 10.90
N ASN A 76 5.20 -3.94 12.05
CA ASN A 76 3.94 -3.30 12.44
C ASN A 76 4.12 -1.86 12.90
N ILE A 77 5.23 -1.52 13.55
CA ILE A 77 5.51 -0.16 14.02
C ILE A 77 5.69 0.85 12.87
N TYR A 78 5.98 0.37 11.66
CA TYR A 78 5.92 1.13 10.42
C TYR A 78 4.50 1.13 9.82
N THR A 79 3.86 -0.05 9.77
CA THR A 79 2.57 -0.23 9.07
C THR A 79 1.42 0.46 9.80
N ILE A 80 1.41 0.48 11.14
CA ILE A 80 0.35 1.12 11.93
C ILE A 80 0.28 2.64 11.66
N PRO A 81 1.35 3.43 11.80
CA PRO A 81 1.30 4.85 11.46
C PRO A 81 0.96 5.09 9.99
N LEU A 82 1.54 4.31 9.09
CA LEU A 82 1.22 4.39 7.65
C LEU A 82 -0.29 4.19 7.42
N ALA A 83 -0.90 3.14 7.96
CA ALA A 83 -2.32 2.85 7.81
C ALA A 83 -3.19 3.97 8.38
N SER A 84 -2.88 4.40 9.59
CA SER A 84 -3.71 5.32 10.36
C SER A 84 -3.64 6.76 9.86
N LEU A 85 -2.47 7.20 9.38
CA LEU A 85 -2.26 8.59 8.95
C LEU A 85 -2.50 8.80 7.46
N LEU A 86 -2.75 7.75 6.68
CA LEU A 86 -2.88 7.84 5.22
C LEU A 86 -4.00 8.78 4.78
N LEU A 87 -5.17 8.70 5.42
CA LEU A 87 -6.31 9.57 5.12
C LEU A 87 -6.02 11.02 5.53
N THR A 88 -5.47 11.21 6.72
CA THR A 88 -5.08 12.54 7.23
C THR A 88 -4.03 13.21 6.34
N ALA A 89 -3.06 12.44 5.86
CA ALA A 89 -2.05 12.95 4.95
C ALA A 89 -2.64 13.37 3.60
N GLY A 90 -3.69 12.68 3.13
CA GLY A 90 -4.47 13.11 1.96
C GLY A 90 -5.15 14.47 2.18
N VAL A 91 -5.84 14.64 3.30
CA VAL A 91 -6.46 15.94 3.67
C VAL A 91 -5.40 17.03 3.85
N LEU A 92 -4.25 16.72 4.45
CA LEU A 92 -3.13 17.66 4.57
C LEU A 92 -2.62 18.09 3.20
N ALA A 93 -2.51 17.16 2.25
CA ALA A 93 -2.06 17.47 0.89
C ALA A 93 -3.03 18.38 0.14
N ASP A 94 -4.32 18.28 0.40
CA ASP A 94 -5.33 19.17 -0.19
C ASP A 94 -5.25 20.60 0.38
N ARG A 95 -4.83 20.76 1.66
CA ARG A 95 -4.67 22.05 2.33
C ARG A 95 -3.36 22.76 1.99
N VAL A 96 -2.26 22.06 2.21
CA VAL A 96 -0.91 22.65 2.18
C VAL A 96 -0.29 22.56 0.78
N GLY A 97 -0.88 21.71 -0.07
CA GLY A 97 -0.38 21.41 -1.40
C GLY A 97 0.31 20.05 -1.46
N SER A 98 -0.02 19.28 -2.50
CA SER A 98 0.48 17.90 -2.67
C SER A 98 2.00 17.84 -2.84
N ARG A 99 2.61 18.88 -3.47
CA ARG A 99 4.07 18.96 -3.61
C ARG A 99 4.77 19.11 -2.26
N SER A 100 4.31 20.05 -1.44
CA SER A 100 4.90 20.32 -0.13
C SER A 100 4.81 19.08 0.78
N VAL A 101 3.64 18.45 0.85
CA VAL A 101 3.46 17.21 1.65
C VAL A 101 4.32 16.07 1.10
N PHE A 102 4.42 15.91 -0.23
CA PHE A 102 5.30 14.91 -0.84
C PHE A 102 6.77 15.14 -0.48
N LEU A 103 7.26 16.38 -0.56
CA LEU A 103 8.64 16.74 -0.20
C LEU A 103 8.93 16.45 1.27
N TRP A 104 8.08 16.88 2.20
CA TRP A 104 8.26 16.62 3.64
C TRP A 104 8.24 15.11 3.94
N SER A 105 7.33 14.39 3.31
CA SER A 105 7.21 12.94 3.47
C SER A 105 8.42 12.20 2.90
N LEU A 106 8.93 12.63 1.76
CA LEU A 106 10.09 12.02 1.13
C LEU A 106 11.38 12.31 1.89
N ASP A 107 11.53 13.54 2.39
CA ASP A 107 12.65 13.94 3.26
C ASP A 107 12.63 13.14 4.57
N GLY A 108 11.49 13.13 5.25
CA GLY A 108 11.30 12.36 6.48
C GLY A 108 11.54 10.86 6.30
N PHE A 109 11.07 10.27 5.18
CA PHE A 109 11.30 8.86 4.88
C PHE A 109 12.79 8.57 4.62
N THR A 110 13.45 9.44 3.87
CA THR A 110 14.88 9.33 3.53
C THR A 110 15.75 9.48 4.80
N ALA A 111 15.47 10.48 5.62
CA ALA A 111 16.17 10.68 6.89
C ALA A 111 15.93 9.52 7.86
N ALA A 112 14.68 9.05 8.02
CA ALA A 112 14.36 7.90 8.85
C ALA A 112 15.03 6.61 8.33
N SER A 113 15.13 6.43 7.00
CA SER A 113 15.86 5.30 6.41
C SER A 113 17.35 5.33 6.76
N LEU A 114 17.98 6.51 6.71
CA LEU A 114 19.38 6.66 7.13
C LEU A 114 19.55 6.32 8.63
N LEU A 115 18.63 6.79 9.48
CA LEU A 115 18.63 6.47 10.91
C LEU A 115 18.43 4.97 11.17
N CYS A 116 17.55 4.30 10.42
CA CYS A 116 17.40 2.84 10.45
C CYS A 116 18.71 2.13 10.09
N ALA A 117 19.41 2.60 9.03
CA ALA A 117 20.66 2.01 8.58
C ALA A 117 21.79 2.06 9.63
N ILE A 118 21.81 3.09 10.46
CA ILE A 118 22.83 3.28 11.51
C ILE A 118 22.36 2.86 12.91
N SER A 119 21.17 2.27 13.04
CA SER A 119 20.60 1.90 14.33
C SER A 119 21.46 0.83 15.06
N PRO A 120 21.85 1.05 16.33
CA PRO A 120 22.71 0.13 17.08
C PRO A 120 21.94 -1.01 17.76
N ASN A 121 20.63 -0.89 17.95
CA ASN A 121 19.80 -1.86 18.66
C ASN A 121 18.35 -1.86 18.15
N LEU A 122 17.59 -2.85 18.61
CA LEU A 122 16.21 -3.07 18.17
C LEU A 122 15.28 -1.90 18.52
N LEU A 123 15.45 -1.28 19.69
CA LEU A 123 14.60 -0.17 20.14
C LEU A 123 14.77 1.06 19.26
N SER A 124 16.02 1.45 18.94
CA SER A 124 16.29 2.56 18.04
C SER A 124 15.80 2.27 16.62
N LEU A 125 15.99 1.04 16.13
CA LEU A 125 15.47 0.62 14.84
C LEU A 125 13.95 0.74 14.80
N ALA A 126 13.25 0.27 15.85
CA ALA A 126 11.79 0.37 15.96
C ALA A 126 11.32 1.84 15.98
N ALA A 127 11.98 2.70 16.75
CA ALA A 127 11.65 4.13 16.80
C ALA A 127 11.80 4.79 15.43
N PHE A 128 12.89 4.52 14.72
CA PHE A 128 13.12 5.08 13.39
C PHE A 128 12.17 4.49 12.33
N ARG A 129 11.77 3.22 12.47
CA ARG A 129 10.71 2.60 11.65
C ARG A 129 9.35 3.29 11.85
N CYS A 130 9.03 3.70 13.09
CA CYS A 130 7.82 4.48 13.37
C CYS A 130 7.84 5.82 12.61
N LEU A 131 8.94 6.55 12.68
CA LEU A 131 9.11 7.81 11.94
C LEU A 131 9.01 7.59 10.42
N GLN A 132 9.60 6.51 9.92
CA GLN A 132 9.53 6.14 8.50
C GLN A 132 8.09 5.82 8.08
N GLY A 133 7.29 5.15 8.93
CA GLY A 133 5.86 4.88 8.69
C GLY A 133 5.01 6.15 8.66
N ILE A 134 5.27 7.10 9.57
CA ILE A 134 4.61 8.42 9.57
C ILE A 134 4.91 9.15 8.26
N ALA A 135 6.17 9.18 7.84
CA ALA A 135 6.57 9.82 6.60
C ALA A 135 5.97 9.13 5.37
N ALA A 136 5.94 7.79 5.32
CA ALA A 136 5.35 7.03 4.23
C ALA A 136 3.87 7.32 4.00
N ALA A 137 3.12 7.66 5.06
CA ALA A 137 1.68 7.95 4.96
C ALA A 137 1.37 9.12 4.02
N GLY A 138 2.25 10.10 3.90
CA GLY A 138 2.06 11.22 2.99
C GLY A 138 2.47 10.93 1.54
N LEU A 139 3.35 9.98 1.31
CA LEU A 139 3.84 9.69 -0.04
C LEU A 139 2.75 9.10 -0.95
N LEU A 140 1.99 8.10 -0.47
CA LEU A 140 1.01 7.40 -1.30
C LEU A 140 -0.08 8.31 -1.89
N PRO A 141 -0.83 9.09 -1.10
CA PRO A 141 -1.91 9.94 -1.65
C PRO A 141 -1.37 11.06 -2.52
N THR A 142 -0.19 11.63 -2.19
CA THR A 142 0.38 12.74 -2.93
C THR A 142 0.93 12.34 -4.30
N THR A 143 1.40 11.09 -4.49
CA THR A 143 1.88 10.63 -5.81
C THR A 143 0.81 10.74 -6.88
N LEU A 144 -0.39 10.21 -6.61
CA LEU A 144 -1.51 10.24 -7.56
C LEU A 144 -2.05 11.67 -7.74
N ALA A 145 -2.08 12.47 -6.69
CA ALA A 145 -2.50 13.87 -6.77
C ALA A 145 -1.56 14.69 -7.67
N ILE A 146 -0.24 14.51 -7.54
CA ILE A 146 0.75 15.16 -8.41
C ILE A 146 0.60 14.70 -9.86
N ILE A 147 0.43 13.40 -10.12
CA ILE A 147 0.20 12.87 -11.47
C ILE A 147 -1.04 13.49 -12.11
N ALA A 148 -2.16 13.54 -11.37
CA ALA A 148 -3.42 14.07 -11.87
C ALA A 148 -3.32 15.55 -12.30
N ARG A 149 -2.47 16.32 -11.62
CA ARG A 149 -2.25 17.76 -11.91
C ARG A 149 -1.17 17.98 -12.98
N THR A 150 -0.12 17.16 -13.00
CA THR A 150 0.96 17.25 -14.00
C THR A 150 0.45 16.85 -15.40
N TYR A 151 -0.53 15.94 -15.47
CA TYR A 151 -1.13 15.46 -16.71
C TYR A 151 -2.63 15.79 -16.77
N PRO A 152 -3.02 17.00 -17.23
CA PRO A 152 -4.43 17.41 -17.35
C PRO A 152 -5.19 16.57 -18.38
N ASP A 153 -4.53 16.23 -19.49
CA ASP A 153 -5.12 15.38 -20.54
C ASP A 153 -5.41 13.96 -20.00
N PRO A 154 -6.65 13.45 -20.14
CA PRO A 154 -7.04 12.15 -19.63
C PRO A 154 -6.22 10.97 -20.18
N ILE A 155 -5.81 11.04 -21.46
CA ILE A 155 -5.04 9.96 -22.11
C ILE A 155 -3.61 9.94 -21.60
N ALA A 156 -2.96 11.12 -21.53
CA ALA A 156 -1.62 11.26 -20.98
C ALA A 156 -1.58 10.87 -19.49
N ARG A 157 -2.59 11.26 -18.72
CA ARG A 157 -2.74 10.88 -17.31
C ARG A 157 -2.89 9.37 -17.13
N ALA A 158 -3.71 8.70 -17.95
CA ALA A 158 -3.86 7.25 -17.90
C ALA A 158 -2.53 6.54 -18.18
N LYS A 159 -1.73 7.04 -19.13
CA LYS A 159 -0.37 6.52 -19.42
C LYS A 159 0.56 6.74 -18.21
N ALA A 160 0.55 7.92 -17.60
CA ALA A 160 1.37 8.22 -16.42
C ALA A 160 1.01 7.32 -15.22
N ILE A 161 -0.28 7.08 -14.96
CA ILE A 161 -0.75 6.15 -13.92
C ILE A 161 -0.31 4.71 -14.24
N THR A 162 -0.30 4.31 -15.52
CA THR A 162 0.20 2.99 -15.93
C THR A 162 1.69 2.84 -15.63
N ILE A 163 2.51 3.85 -15.91
CA ILE A 163 3.96 3.86 -15.59
C ILE A 163 4.17 3.80 -14.07
N TRP A 164 3.43 4.59 -13.32
CA TRP A 164 3.45 4.56 -11.86
C TRP A 164 3.09 3.17 -11.31
N GLY A 165 2.03 2.54 -11.82
CA GLY A 165 1.65 1.18 -11.44
C GLY A 165 2.70 0.13 -11.81
N ALA A 166 3.33 0.25 -13.00
CA ALA A 166 4.43 -0.61 -13.41
C ALA A 166 5.66 -0.49 -12.49
N THR A 167 5.95 0.73 -12.00
CA THR A 167 7.00 0.96 -11.00
C THR A 167 6.74 0.16 -9.72
N GLY A 168 5.48 0.07 -9.29
CA GLY A 168 5.09 -0.79 -8.17
C GLY A 168 5.37 -2.28 -8.43
N GLY A 169 5.10 -2.76 -9.65
CA GLY A 169 5.44 -4.13 -10.06
C GLY A 169 6.95 -4.40 -10.03
N ILE A 170 7.74 -3.44 -10.51
CA ILE A 170 9.21 -3.53 -10.46
C ILE A 170 9.70 -3.57 -9.01
N ALA A 171 9.14 -2.75 -8.12
CA ALA A 171 9.51 -2.75 -6.70
C ALA A 171 9.21 -4.08 -6.01
N LEU A 172 8.08 -4.73 -6.34
CA LEU A 172 7.72 -6.04 -5.81
C LEU A 172 8.69 -7.14 -6.22
N VAL A 173 9.27 -7.05 -7.43
CA VAL A 173 10.32 -7.97 -7.90
C VAL A 173 11.69 -7.61 -7.30
N ALA A 174 12.03 -6.32 -7.32
CA ALA A 174 13.31 -5.82 -6.84
C ALA A 174 13.49 -6.00 -5.32
N GLY A 175 12.39 -5.94 -4.54
CA GLY A 175 12.45 -6.05 -3.09
C GLY A 175 13.03 -7.37 -2.58
N PRO A 176 12.45 -8.53 -2.89
CA PRO A 176 12.99 -9.80 -2.44
C PRO A 176 14.41 -10.08 -2.98
N ILE A 177 14.66 -9.79 -4.27
CA ILE A 177 15.98 -10.04 -4.88
C ILE A 177 17.01 -9.05 -4.32
N GLY A 178 16.73 -7.75 -4.40
CA GLY A 178 17.62 -6.71 -3.91
C GLY A 178 17.82 -6.80 -2.40
N GLY A 179 16.74 -7.03 -1.64
CA GLY A 179 16.81 -7.27 -0.20
C GLY A 179 17.66 -8.49 0.15
N GLY A 180 17.53 -9.59 -0.61
CA GLY A 180 18.36 -10.78 -0.46
C GLY A 180 19.83 -10.53 -0.75
N LEU A 181 20.13 -9.92 -1.91
CA LEU A 181 21.50 -9.56 -2.33
C LEU A 181 22.16 -8.60 -1.32
N LEU A 182 21.47 -7.52 -0.99
CA LEU A 182 21.99 -6.51 -0.06
C LEU A 182 22.23 -7.11 1.32
N THR A 183 21.29 -7.91 1.84
CA THR A 183 21.41 -8.52 3.16
C THR A 183 22.55 -9.54 3.23
N GLU A 184 22.75 -10.35 2.18
CA GLU A 184 23.74 -11.43 2.17
C GLU A 184 25.16 -10.90 1.97
N PHE A 185 25.37 -9.94 1.05
CA PHE A 185 26.71 -9.51 0.67
C PHE A 185 27.21 -8.26 1.41
N ILE A 186 26.29 -7.40 1.87
CA ILE A 186 26.64 -6.12 2.51
C ILE A 186 26.16 -6.09 3.98
N GLY A 187 25.04 -6.77 4.26
CA GLY A 187 24.38 -6.80 5.55
C GLY A 187 23.01 -6.11 5.52
N TRP A 188 22.14 -6.44 6.48
CA TRP A 188 20.76 -5.98 6.53
C TRP A 188 20.58 -4.44 6.56
N ARG A 189 21.55 -3.71 7.10
CA ARG A 189 21.54 -2.24 7.14
C ARG A 189 21.47 -1.60 5.77
N SER A 190 22.00 -2.26 4.77
CA SER A 190 22.02 -1.79 3.38
C SER A 190 20.64 -1.68 2.74
N ILE A 191 19.64 -2.44 3.20
CA ILE A 191 18.26 -2.33 2.72
C ILE A 191 17.63 -0.96 3.03
N PHE A 192 18.04 -0.35 4.14
CA PHE A 192 17.63 1.01 4.50
C PHE A 192 18.51 2.04 3.80
N PHE A 193 19.81 1.77 3.72
CA PHE A 193 20.75 2.71 3.12
C PHE A 193 20.49 2.94 1.63
N VAL A 194 19.99 1.95 0.89
CA VAL A 194 19.64 2.10 -0.54
C VAL A 194 18.52 3.12 -0.78
N ASN A 195 17.66 3.36 0.20
CA ASN A 195 16.62 4.38 0.12
C ASN A 195 17.20 5.81 0.11
N VAL A 196 18.40 6.02 0.68
CA VAL A 196 18.98 7.35 0.80
C VAL A 196 19.32 7.96 -0.57
N PRO A 197 20.13 7.33 -1.44
CA PRO A 197 20.40 7.90 -2.76
C PRO A 197 19.14 8.01 -3.62
N ILE A 198 18.21 7.06 -3.54
CA ILE A 198 16.95 7.12 -4.29
C ILE A 198 16.12 8.32 -3.81
N GLY A 199 16.01 8.50 -2.48
CA GLY A 199 15.28 9.61 -1.87
C GLY A 199 15.87 10.98 -2.21
N VAL A 200 17.19 11.12 -2.15
CA VAL A 200 17.88 12.37 -2.54
C VAL A 200 17.62 12.72 -4.01
N ILE A 201 17.69 11.74 -4.92
CA ILE A 201 17.37 11.94 -6.34
C ILE A 201 15.90 12.35 -6.51
N ALA A 202 14.98 11.64 -5.85
CA ALA A 202 13.55 11.94 -5.93
C ALA A 202 13.22 13.33 -5.33
N LEU A 203 13.85 13.72 -4.21
CA LEU A 203 13.73 15.06 -3.61
C LEU A 203 14.18 16.14 -4.58
N TRP A 204 15.37 15.99 -5.18
CA TRP A 204 15.90 16.95 -6.14
C TRP A 204 14.99 17.07 -7.37
N LEU A 205 14.54 15.95 -7.93
CA LEU A 205 13.63 15.93 -9.08
C LEU A 205 12.29 16.61 -8.73
N CYS A 206 11.70 16.28 -7.58
CA CYS A 206 10.45 16.88 -7.14
C CYS A 206 10.60 18.39 -6.91
N TRP A 207 11.63 18.80 -6.18
CA TRP A 207 11.89 20.20 -5.88
C TRP A 207 12.05 21.05 -7.15
N ARG A 208 12.71 20.50 -8.17
CA ARG A 208 13.03 21.21 -9.42
C ARG A 208 11.90 21.19 -10.44
N HIS A 209 11.11 20.14 -10.54
CA HIS A 209 10.20 19.91 -11.67
C HIS A 209 8.72 19.82 -11.28
N VAL A 210 8.38 19.54 -10.03
CA VAL A 210 6.98 19.54 -9.59
C VAL A 210 6.59 20.94 -9.16
N ARG A 211 5.55 21.52 -9.77
CA ARG A 211 5.02 22.82 -9.39
C ARG A 211 4.13 22.70 -8.16
N GLU A 212 4.12 23.73 -7.31
CA GLU A 212 3.20 23.80 -6.17
C GLU A 212 1.76 23.85 -6.67
N THR A 213 0.89 23.28 -5.89
CA THR A 213 -0.52 23.14 -6.24
C THR A 213 -1.35 24.12 -5.43
N ALA A 214 -2.34 24.74 -6.07
CA ALA A 214 -3.28 25.60 -5.36
C ALA A 214 -3.93 24.82 -4.22
N THR A 215 -3.91 25.40 -3.03
CA THR A 215 -4.56 24.90 -1.83
C THR A 215 -6.07 25.08 -1.95
N ARG A 216 -6.84 24.15 -1.41
CA ARG A 216 -8.27 24.33 -1.19
C ARG A 216 -8.50 24.75 0.25
N ASP A 217 -9.54 25.56 0.49
CA ASP A 217 -10.07 25.72 1.84
C ASP A 217 -10.56 24.36 2.33
N ALA A 218 -9.72 23.69 3.08
CA ALA A 218 -9.99 22.34 3.52
C ALA A 218 -10.74 22.37 4.84
N GLU A 219 -11.70 21.47 4.97
CA GLU A 219 -12.51 21.22 6.14
C GLU A 219 -11.67 20.91 7.40
N SER A 220 -12.26 21.05 8.59
CA SER A 220 -11.57 20.84 9.87
C SER A 220 -11.05 19.41 10.04
N TYR A 221 -9.91 19.23 10.71
CA TYR A 221 -9.40 17.90 11.07
C TYR A 221 -10.21 17.27 12.18
N ASP A 222 -10.57 15.99 12.02
CA ASP A 222 -11.05 15.17 13.11
C ASP A 222 -9.87 14.57 13.89
N VAL A 223 -9.23 15.39 14.73
CA VAL A 223 -8.11 14.94 15.58
C VAL A 223 -8.54 13.84 16.56
N PRO A 224 -9.70 13.95 17.24
CA PRO A 224 -10.16 12.88 18.14
C PRO A 224 -10.37 11.55 17.43
N GLY A 225 -11.06 11.52 16.29
CA GLY A 225 -11.23 10.31 15.48
C GLY A 225 -9.89 9.72 15.05
N GLN A 226 -8.97 10.56 14.58
CA GLN A 226 -7.63 10.13 14.17
C GLN A 226 -6.86 9.48 15.33
N VAL A 227 -6.82 10.09 16.51
CA VAL A 227 -6.12 9.56 17.69
C VAL A 227 -6.74 8.23 18.13
N LEU A 228 -8.07 8.13 18.18
CA LEU A 228 -8.78 6.91 18.56
C LEU A 228 -8.56 5.79 17.54
N GLY A 229 -8.52 6.10 16.24
CA GLY A 229 -8.23 5.13 15.19
C GLY A 229 -6.80 4.56 15.29
N ILE A 230 -5.80 5.44 15.49
CA ILE A 230 -4.40 5.03 15.72
C ILE A 230 -4.30 4.16 16.97
N ALA A 231 -4.87 4.64 18.09
CA ALA A 231 -4.82 3.92 19.36
C ALA A 231 -5.51 2.56 19.28
N GLY A 232 -6.70 2.48 18.67
CA GLY A 232 -7.44 1.24 18.50
C GLY A 232 -6.68 0.20 17.69
N LEU A 233 -6.10 0.60 16.55
CA LEU A 233 -5.30 -0.29 15.71
C LEU A 233 -3.99 -0.71 16.42
N ALA A 234 -3.30 0.23 17.05
CA ALA A 234 -2.06 -0.05 17.77
C ALA A 234 -2.29 -1.02 18.94
N LEU A 235 -3.32 -0.78 19.75
CA LEU A 235 -3.69 -1.65 20.87
C LEU A 235 -4.11 -3.05 20.41
N LEU A 236 -4.87 -3.15 19.31
CA LEU A 236 -5.26 -4.44 18.74
C LEU A 236 -4.05 -5.24 18.29
N VAL A 237 -3.17 -4.63 17.48
CA VAL A 237 -1.98 -5.31 16.95
C VAL A 237 -1.02 -5.66 18.08
N ALA A 238 -0.79 -4.75 19.04
CA ALA A 238 0.03 -5.00 20.21
C ALA A 238 -0.52 -6.16 21.05
N GLY A 239 -1.81 -6.17 21.32
CA GLY A 239 -2.47 -7.24 22.08
C GLY A 239 -2.38 -8.60 21.40
N LEU A 240 -2.48 -8.65 20.06
CA LEU A 240 -2.27 -9.87 19.28
C LEU A 240 -0.83 -10.36 19.40
N ILE A 241 0.18 -9.50 19.19
CA ILE A 241 1.60 -9.87 19.27
C ILE A 241 1.97 -10.34 20.67
N GLU A 242 1.61 -9.58 21.72
CA GLU A 242 1.93 -9.94 23.10
C GLU A 242 1.18 -11.20 23.55
N GLY A 243 -0.10 -11.36 23.16
CA GLY A 243 -0.89 -12.57 23.43
C GLY A 243 -0.28 -13.83 22.80
N GLY A 244 0.24 -13.71 21.56
CA GLY A 244 0.95 -14.79 20.89
C GLY A 244 2.31 -15.14 21.51
N SER A 245 3.04 -14.17 22.07
CA SER A 245 4.37 -14.36 22.62
C SER A 245 4.39 -14.72 24.11
N ARG A 246 3.50 -14.13 24.92
CA ARG A 246 3.41 -14.30 26.38
C ARG A 246 2.28 -15.25 26.82
N GLY A 247 1.39 -15.59 25.89
CA GLY A 247 0.16 -16.34 26.16
C GLY A 247 -1.08 -15.46 26.32
N TRP A 248 -2.22 -15.99 25.95
CA TRP A 248 -3.50 -15.29 25.94
C TRP A 248 -4.05 -14.92 27.33
N GLY A 249 -3.50 -15.49 28.40
CA GLY A 249 -3.80 -15.15 29.79
C GLY A 249 -2.91 -14.07 30.38
N ASP A 250 -1.91 -13.56 29.65
CA ASP A 250 -1.01 -12.52 30.15
C ASP A 250 -1.77 -11.21 30.40
N PRO A 251 -1.58 -10.58 31.60
CA PRO A 251 -2.31 -9.36 31.96
C PRO A 251 -2.07 -8.20 30.98
N LEU A 252 -0.86 -8.08 30.41
CA LEU A 252 -0.56 -7.04 29.44
C LEU A 252 -1.31 -7.28 28.13
N ALA A 253 -1.29 -8.51 27.61
CA ALA A 253 -2.01 -8.87 26.40
C ALA A 253 -3.53 -8.62 26.54
N LEU A 254 -4.10 -9.02 27.69
CA LEU A 254 -5.51 -8.77 28.01
C LEU A 254 -5.81 -7.27 28.13
N ALA A 255 -4.95 -6.50 28.82
CA ALA A 255 -5.14 -5.06 28.96
C ALA A 255 -5.12 -4.35 27.60
N LEU A 256 -4.21 -4.74 26.70
CA LEU A 256 -4.13 -4.18 25.34
C LEU A 256 -5.37 -4.53 24.52
N LEU A 257 -5.81 -5.79 24.53
CA LEU A 257 -7.01 -6.24 23.81
C LEU A 257 -8.29 -5.62 24.39
N LEU A 258 -8.43 -5.52 25.70
CA LEU A 258 -9.56 -4.85 26.33
C LEU A 258 -9.52 -3.35 26.08
N GLY A 259 -8.33 -2.72 26.06
CA GLY A 259 -8.16 -1.30 25.76
C GLY A 259 -8.46 -0.96 24.31
N CYS A 260 -8.28 -1.88 23.36
CA CYS A 260 -8.62 -1.61 21.96
C CYS A 260 -10.15 -1.44 21.74
N VAL A 261 -10.96 -2.11 22.52
CA VAL A 261 -12.44 -2.06 22.38
C VAL A 261 -12.98 -0.64 22.61
N PRO A 262 -12.72 0.04 23.76
CA PRO A 262 -13.19 1.41 23.95
C PRO A 262 -12.55 2.40 22.96
N ALA A 263 -11.31 2.18 22.52
CA ALA A 263 -10.68 3.03 21.51
C ALA A 263 -11.39 2.92 20.14
N LEU A 264 -11.69 1.71 19.69
CA LEU A 264 -12.42 1.48 18.43
C LEU A 264 -13.89 1.92 18.52
N VAL A 265 -14.58 1.63 19.64
CA VAL A 265 -15.94 2.11 19.87
C VAL A 265 -15.97 3.64 19.89
N GLY A 266 -15.04 4.26 20.60
CA GLY A 266 -14.86 5.72 20.63
C GLY A 266 -14.61 6.30 19.23
N PHE A 267 -13.76 5.66 18.42
CA PHE A 267 -13.54 6.02 17.03
C PHE A 267 -14.85 6.05 16.24
N PHE A 268 -15.62 4.96 16.23
CA PHE A 268 -16.89 4.90 15.49
C PHE A 268 -17.94 5.88 16.03
N VAL A 269 -17.96 6.15 17.34
CA VAL A 269 -18.87 7.15 17.93
C VAL A 269 -18.48 8.57 17.51
N VAL A 270 -17.19 8.90 17.51
CA VAL A 270 -16.69 10.21 17.07
C VAL A 270 -16.96 10.41 15.59
N GLU A 271 -16.59 9.44 14.73
CA GLU A 271 -16.84 9.47 13.29
C GLU A 271 -18.33 9.62 12.95
N GLY A 272 -19.23 9.01 13.76
CA GLY A 272 -20.67 9.13 13.57
C GLY A 272 -21.25 10.48 14.00
N ARG A 273 -20.54 11.28 14.81
CA ARG A 273 -21.00 12.56 15.36
C ARG A 273 -20.29 13.78 14.77
N THR A 274 -19.10 13.60 14.23
CA THR A 274 -18.28 14.68 13.66
C THR A 274 -18.88 15.16 12.33
N ARG A 275 -18.92 16.51 12.13
CA ARG A 275 -19.41 17.12 10.87
C ARG A 275 -18.52 16.81 9.66
N HIS A 276 -17.23 16.66 9.89
CA HIS A 276 -16.20 16.36 8.86
C HIS A 276 -15.41 15.14 9.29
N PRO A 277 -16.00 13.92 9.23
CA PRO A 277 -15.36 12.70 9.67
C PRO A 277 -14.22 12.30 8.72
N VAL A 278 -13.14 11.72 9.27
CA VAL A 278 -12.06 11.11 8.47
C VAL A 278 -12.61 9.91 7.69
N LEU A 279 -13.56 9.19 8.29
CA LEU A 279 -14.21 8.02 7.71
C LEU A 279 -15.73 8.18 7.71
N PRO A 280 -16.36 8.76 6.69
CA PRO A 280 -17.81 8.89 6.62
C PRO A 280 -18.49 7.52 6.63
N LEU A 281 -19.11 7.14 7.76
CA LEU A 281 -19.72 5.82 7.93
C LEU A 281 -20.89 5.57 6.97
N SER A 282 -21.46 6.63 6.38
CA SER A 282 -22.57 6.53 5.40
C SER A 282 -22.18 5.77 4.13
N ILE A 283 -20.89 5.79 3.72
CA ILE A 283 -20.42 5.08 2.52
C ILE A 283 -20.50 3.55 2.69
N PHE A 284 -20.41 3.05 3.94
CA PHE A 284 -20.54 1.63 4.25
C PHE A 284 -21.98 1.09 4.18
N ARG A 285 -22.98 1.98 4.05
CA ARG A 285 -24.35 1.56 3.78
C ARG A 285 -24.53 0.90 2.40
N LYS A 286 -23.57 1.10 1.48
CA LYS A 286 -23.52 0.40 0.20
C LYS A 286 -22.81 -0.96 0.39
N PRO A 287 -23.53 -2.11 0.34
CA PRO A 287 -22.93 -3.42 0.63
C PRO A 287 -21.76 -3.78 -0.29
N ALA A 288 -21.82 -3.35 -1.56
CA ALA A 288 -20.75 -3.58 -2.51
C ALA A 288 -19.47 -2.82 -2.14
N PHE A 289 -19.57 -1.60 -1.58
CA PHE A 289 -18.42 -0.87 -1.07
C PHE A 289 -17.81 -1.59 0.15
N SER A 290 -18.64 -1.95 1.13
CA SER A 290 -18.20 -2.67 2.33
C SER A 290 -17.53 -3.99 1.98
N ALA A 291 -18.06 -4.74 1.00
CA ALA A 291 -17.46 -5.96 0.49
C ALA A 291 -16.08 -5.69 -0.17
N SER A 292 -15.96 -4.60 -0.95
CA SER A 292 -14.69 -4.22 -1.56
C SER A 292 -13.62 -3.87 -0.52
N ILE A 293 -14.02 -3.17 0.56
CA ILE A 293 -13.12 -2.83 1.67
C ILE A 293 -12.70 -4.08 2.44
N ALA A 294 -13.65 -4.98 2.77
CA ALA A 294 -13.35 -6.27 3.41
C ALA A 294 -12.44 -7.16 2.53
N ASN A 295 -12.67 -7.15 1.22
CA ASN A 295 -11.81 -7.82 0.26
C ASN A 295 -10.39 -7.25 0.26
N GLY A 296 -10.23 -5.93 0.31
CA GLY A 296 -8.93 -5.27 0.42
C GLY A 296 -8.16 -5.67 1.68
N PHE A 297 -8.86 -5.74 2.82
CA PHE A 297 -8.33 -6.23 4.09
C PHE A 297 -7.82 -7.67 3.98
N ALA A 298 -8.70 -8.60 3.56
CA ALA A 298 -8.38 -10.02 3.49
C ALA A 298 -7.24 -10.31 2.50
N PHE A 299 -7.18 -9.56 1.40
CA PHE A 299 -6.11 -9.63 0.41
C PHE A 299 -4.73 -9.32 1.01
N GLN A 300 -4.60 -8.18 1.71
CA GLN A 300 -3.32 -7.79 2.30
C GLN A 300 -2.95 -8.67 3.50
N PHE A 301 -3.95 -9.04 4.31
CA PHE A 301 -3.76 -10.02 5.39
C PHE A 301 -3.11 -11.30 4.86
N GLY A 302 -3.69 -11.90 3.82
CA GLY A 302 -3.19 -13.14 3.24
C GLY A 302 -1.83 -12.98 2.56
N ALA A 303 -1.70 -12.02 1.66
CA ALA A 303 -0.50 -11.88 0.83
C ALA A 303 0.75 -11.51 1.63
N TYR A 304 0.67 -10.46 2.46
CA TYR A 304 1.85 -9.97 3.20
C TYR A 304 2.10 -10.74 4.49
N GLY A 305 1.03 -11.21 5.16
CA GLY A 305 1.19 -12.11 6.29
C GLY A 305 1.89 -13.41 5.89
N MET A 306 1.51 -13.99 4.73
CA MET A 306 2.19 -15.16 4.15
C MET A 306 3.67 -14.88 3.88
N GLN A 307 3.99 -13.73 3.25
CA GLN A 307 5.39 -13.37 2.96
C GLN A 307 6.22 -13.27 4.24
N PHE A 308 5.70 -12.60 5.28
CA PHE A 308 6.35 -12.50 6.58
C PHE A 308 6.63 -13.89 7.17
N MET A 309 5.61 -14.72 7.26
CA MET A 309 5.71 -16.04 7.86
C MET A 309 6.68 -16.95 7.09
N LEU A 310 6.57 -17.01 5.76
CA LEU A 310 7.43 -17.84 4.93
C LEU A 310 8.88 -17.34 4.90
N ALA A 311 9.12 -16.01 4.92
CA ALA A 311 10.48 -15.49 4.96
C ALA A 311 11.23 -15.93 6.21
N ILE A 312 10.57 -15.93 7.37
CA ILE A 312 11.13 -16.44 8.62
C ILE A 312 11.27 -17.98 8.56
N PHE A 313 10.23 -18.69 8.12
CA PHE A 313 10.25 -20.15 8.06
C PHE A 313 11.39 -20.67 7.17
N ILE A 314 11.53 -20.15 5.95
CA ILE A 314 12.53 -20.57 4.98
C ILE A 314 13.96 -20.33 5.50
N GLN A 315 14.21 -19.19 6.16
CA GLN A 315 15.54 -18.89 6.67
C GLN A 315 15.84 -19.59 7.99
N SER A 316 14.89 -19.63 8.93
CA SER A 316 15.14 -20.16 10.27
C SER A 316 14.96 -21.69 10.35
N TYR A 317 13.99 -22.27 9.60
CA TYR A 317 13.72 -23.71 9.65
C TYR A 317 14.45 -24.46 8.53
N TRP A 318 14.40 -23.99 7.27
CA TRP A 318 15.14 -24.60 6.17
C TRP A 318 16.62 -24.20 6.12
N GLY A 319 17.07 -23.25 6.95
CA GLY A 319 18.45 -22.78 6.96
C GLY A 319 18.90 -22.07 5.67
N SER A 320 17.95 -21.56 4.87
CA SER A 320 18.26 -20.91 3.61
C SER A 320 18.85 -19.52 3.83
N SER A 321 19.73 -19.09 2.92
CA SER A 321 20.27 -17.74 2.95
C SER A 321 19.23 -16.68 2.55
N ALA A 322 19.49 -15.41 2.86
CA ALA A 322 18.63 -14.29 2.49
C ALA A 322 18.42 -14.21 0.97
N LEU A 323 19.51 -14.41 0.19
CA LEU A 323 19.42 -14.41 -1.27
C LEU A 323 18.56 -15.56 -1.80
N ARG A 324 18.75 -16.79 -1.29
CA ARG A 324 17.93 -17.94 -1.69
C ARG A 324 16.45 -17.71 -1.36
N THR A 325 16.15 -17.11 -0.21
CA THR A 325 14.79 -16.73 0.17
C THR A 325 14.23 -15.66 -0.77
N GLY A 326 15.01 -14.66 -1.14
CA GLY A 326 14.62 -13.66 -2.13
C GLY A 326 14.30 -14.28 -3.49
N LEU A 327 15.15 -15.20 -3.97
CA LEU A 327 14.93 -15.95 -5.21
C LEU A 327 13.71 -16.88 -5.13
N PHE A 328 13.41 -17.43 -3.95
CA PHE A 328 12.20 -18.23 -3.72
C PHE A 328 10.92 -17.41 -3.96
N PHE A 329 10.92 -16.11 -3.60
CA PHE A 329 9.78 -15.23 -3.85
C PHE A 329 9.76 -14.61 -5.25
N LEU A 330 10.78 -14.85 -6.08
CA LEU A 330 10.81 -14.29 -7.43
C LEU A 330 9.61 -14.72 -8.30
N PRO A 331 9.21 -16.00 -8.38
CA PRO A 331 8.01 -16.39 -9.14
C PRO A 331 6.73 -15.73 -8.64
N PHE A 332 6.58 -15.55 -7.32
CA PHE A 332 5.48 -14.80 -6.72
C PHE A 332 5.42 -13.37 -7.27
N ALA A 333 6.52 -12.63 -7.22
CA ALA A 333 6.58 -11.22 -7.64
C ALA A 333 6.41 -11.06 -9.16
N VAL A 334 7.03 -11.93 -9.95
CA VAL A 334 6.91 -11.93 -11.43
C VAL A 334 5.47 -12.21 -11.84
N LEU A 335 4.84 -13.24 -11.27
CA LEU A 335 3.46 -13.61 -11.62
C LEU A 335 2.44 -12.61 -11.06
N TRP A 336 2.70 -11.95 -9.94
CA TRP A 336 1.91 -10.80 -9.48
C TRP A 336 1.95 -9.68 -10.52
N THR A 337 3.14 -9.30 -10.96
CA THR A 337 3.32 -8.25 -11.97
C THR A 337 2.67 -8.63 -13.30
N PHE A 338 2.83 -9.87 -13.74
CA PHE A 338 2.19 -10.42 -14.94
C PHE A 338 0.66 -10.39 -14.83
N GLY A 339 0.10 -10.83 -13.72
CA GLY A 339 -1.34 -10.76 -13.45
C GLY A 339 -1.86 -9.32 -13.51
N THR A 340 -1.13 -8.38 -12.92
CA THR A 340 -1.50 -6.96 -12.90
C THR A 340 -1.46 -6.33 -14.29
N LEU A 341 -0.39 -6.52 -15.05
CA LEU A 341 -0.16 -5.79 -16.30
C LEU A 341 -0.77 -6.49 -17.52
N VAL A 342 -0.74 -7.81 -17.55
CA VAL A 342 -1.14 -8.60 -18.72
C VAL A 342 -2.55 -9.15 -18.57
N LEU A 343 -2.80 -9.97 -17.52
CA LEU A 343 -4.08 -10.66 -17.41
C LEU A 343 -5.25 -9.70 -17.16
N ASN A 344 -5.07 -8.67 -16.35
CA ASN A 344 -6.12 -7.67 -16.17
C ASN A 344 -6.47 -6.95 -17.48
N ARG A 345 -5.49 -6.71 -18.35
CA ARG A 345 -5.73 -6.09 -19.65
C ARG A 345 -6.45 -7.06 -20.62
N VAL A 346 -6.00 -8.30 -20.68
CA VAL A 346 -6.58 -9.34 -21.56
C VAL A 346 -8.01 -9.67 -21.15
N TRP A 347 -8.28 -9.68 -19.85
CA TRP A 347 -9.57 -10.08 -19.29
C TRP A 347 -10.47 -8.90 -18.89
N ALA A 348 -10.11 -7.66 -19.25
CA ALA A 348 -10.86 -6.45 -18.88
C ALA A 348 -12.34 -6.49 -19.25
N GLY A 349 -12.70 -7.16 -20.35
CA GLY A 349 -14.09 -7.33 -20.80
C GLY A 349 -14.93 -8.33 -20.01
N ARG A 350 -14.34 -9.07 -19.04
CA ARG A 350 -15.06 -10.11 -18.30
C ARG A 350 -15.75 -9.62 -17.02
N GLY A 351 -15.66 -8.35 -16.71
CA GLY A 351 -16.26 -7.74 -15.51
C GLY A 351 -15.43 -7.92 -14.24
N MET A 352 -15.60 -6.98 -13.29
CA MET A 352 -14.79 -6.91 -12.08
C MET A 352 -15.03 -8.10 -11.14
N CYS A 353 -16.28 -8.53 -10.97
CA CYS A 353 -16.62 -9.67 -10.11
C CYS A 353 -15.92 -10.95 -10.58
N TRP A 354 -15.84 -11.18 -11.89
CA TRP A 354 -15.16 -12.34 -12.46
C TRP A 354 -13.67 -12.29 -12.15
N LEU A 355 -13.00 -11.15 -12.37
CA LEU A 355 -11.58 -10.95 -12.07
C LEU A 355 -11.27 -11.15 -10.58
N LEU A 356 -12.09 -10.58 -9.70
CA LEU A 356 -11.98 -10.75 -8.24
C LEU A 356 -12.10 -12.23 -7.85
N THR A 357 -13.10 -12.93 -8.43
CA THR A 357 -13.36 -14.34 -8.13
C THR A 357 -12.22 -15.23 -8.63
N VAL A 358 -11.77 -15.06 -9.87
CA VAL A 358 -10.68 -15.86 -10.46
C VAL A 358 -9.37 -15.58 -9.74
N GLY A 359 -9.03 -14.31 -9.51
CA GLY A 359 -7.81 -13.94 -8.79
C GLY A 359 -7.78 -14.53 -7.38
N ALA A 360 -8.84 -14.37 -6.60
CA ALA A 360 -8.93 -14.92 -5.26
C ALA A 360 -8.96 -16.45 -5.23
N SER A 361 -9.65 -17.10 -6.19
CA SER A 361 -9.63 -18.59 -6.29
C SER A 361 -8.24 -19.11 -6.60
N THR A 362 -7.51 -18.48 -7.52
CA THR A 362 -6.12 -18.84 -7.85
C THR A 362 -5.22 -18.69 -6.62
N ALA A 363 -5.36 -17.58 -5.87
CA ALA A 363 -4.60 -17.36 -4.65
C ALA A 363 -4.97 -18.38 -3.55
N ALA A 364 -6.25 -18.74 -3.40
CA ALA A 364 -6.70 -19.77 -2.45
C ALA A 364 -6.08 -21.13 -2.76
N ILE A 365 -6.09 -21.55 -4.04
CA ILE A 365 -5.44 -22.80 -4.49
C ILE A 365 -3.95 -22.73 -4.19
N GLY A 366 -3.28 -21.63 -4.49
CA GLY A 366 -1.86 -21.44 -4.17
C GLY A 366 -1.56 -21.56 -2.69
N ALA A 367 -2.38 -20.95 -1.83
CA ALA A 367 -2.24 -21.04 -0.38
C ALA A 367 -2.49 -22.48 0.14
N LEU A 368 -3.46 -23.20 -0.44
CA LEU A 368 -3.68 -24.62 -0.13
C LEU A 368 -2.49 -25.48 -0.54
N LEU A 369 -1.86 -25.24 -1.69
CA LEU A 369 -0.62 -25.94 -2.07
C LEU A 369 0.51 -25.68 -1.07
N CYS A 370 0.60 -24.45 -0.53
CA CYS A 370 1.59 -24.13 0.49
C CYS A 370 1.37 -24.89 1.82
N THR A 371 0.21 -25.50 2.07
CA THR A 371 0.01 -26.36 3.25
C THR A 371 0.82 -27.65 3.19
N ALA A 372 1.37 -28.01 2.01
CA ALA A 372 2.32 -29.11 1.87
C ALA A 372 3.69 -28.81 2.50
N ILE A 373 3.87 -27.59 3.06
CA ILE A 373 5.12 -27.18 3.72
C ILE A 373 5.57 -28.21 4.77
N GLY A 374 6.83 -28.59 4.72
CA GLY A 374 7.46 -29.60 5.59
C GLY A 374 8.96 -29.39 5.60
N ASP A 375 9.73 -30.46 5.43
CA ASP A 375 11.18 -30.42 5.29
C ASP A 375 11.59 -29.69 4.01
N SER A 376 12.88 -29.39 3.88
CA SER A 376 13.41 -28.62 2.76
C SER A 376 13.07 -29.18 1.38
N ASP A 377 12.80 -30.47 1.25
CA ASP A 377 12.44 -31.11 -0.02
C ASP A 377 11.08 -30.67 -0.58
N THR A 378 10.24 -30.05 0.26
CA THR A 378 8.93 -29.53 -0.15
C THR A 378 9.01 -28.16 -0.84
N TRP A 379 10.21 -27.55 -0.96
CA TRP A 379 10.39 -26.22 -1.52
C TRP A 379 9.76 -26.01 -2.92
N PRO A 380 9.75 -26.99 -3.87
CA PRO A 380 9.17 -26.74 -5.19
C PRO A 380 7.66 -26.55 -5.15
N VAL A 381 6.98 -27.34 -4.30
CA VAL A 381 5.51 -27.24 -4.16
C VAL A 381 5.13 -25.94 -3.47
N VAL A 382 5.85 -25.55 -2.42
CA VAL A 382 5.61 -24.28 -1.71
C VAL A 382 5.90 -23.09 -2.61
N MET A 383 6.97 -23.14 -3.40
CA MET A 383 7.28 -22.09 -4.39
C MET A 383 6.21 -22.00 -5.48
N ALA A 384 5.73 -23.11 -6.00
CA ALA A 384 4.61 -23.11 -6.96
C ALA A 384 3.32 -22.57 -6.34
N GLY A 385 3.04 -22.92 -5.08
CA GLY A 385 1.92 -22.37 -4.32
C GLY A 385 2.02 -20.86 -4.15
N THR A 386 3.18 -20.35 -3.72
CA THR A 386 3.40 -18.89 -3.59
C THR A 386 3.30 -18.18 -4.94
N ALA A 387 3.80 -18.78 -6.02
CA ALA A 387 3.69 -18.26 -7.38
C ALA A 387 2.23 -18.09 -7.81
N LEU A 388 1.37 -19.09 -7.51
CA LEU A 388 -0.08 -18.98 -7.75
C LEU A 388 -0.75 -17.91 -6.88
N VAL A 389 -0.34 -17.77 -5.62
CA VAL A 389 -0.81 -16.66 -4.78
C VAL A 389 -0.44 -15.33 -5.43
N GLY A 390 0.79 -15.18 -5.91
CA GLY A 390 1.23 -13.98 -6.63
C GLY A 390 0.38 -13.68 -7.85
N LEU A 391 0.16 -14.68 -8.72
CA LEU A 391 -0.69 -14.54 -9.89
C LEU A 391 -2.11 -14.09 -9.53
N GLY A 392 -2.71 -14.75 -8.55
CA GLY A 392 -4.04 -14.44 -8.06
C GLY A 392 -4.14 -13.01 -7.51
N CYS A 393 -3.16 -12.62 -6.70
CA CYS A 393 -3.04 -11.26 -6.16
C CYS A 393 -2.87 -10.20 -7.25
N GLY A 394 -2.10 -10.50 -8.29
CA GLY A 394 -1.91 -9.62 -9.44
C GLY A 394 -3.19 -9.35 -10.22
N VAL A 395 -4.03 -10.36 -10.41
CA VAL A 395 -5.35 -10.21 -11.05
C VAL A 395 -6.33 -9.48 -10.13
N PHE A 396 -6.33 -9.82 -8.84
CA PHE A 396 -7.25 -9.30 -7.84
C PHE A 396 -7.04 -7.82 -7.54
N GLY A 397 -5.80 -7.38 -7.35
CA GLY A 397 -5.47 -6.06 -6.79
C GLY A 397 -6.09 -4.87 -7.55
N PRO A 398 -5.85 -4.73 -8.86
CA PRO A 398 -6.45 -3.66 -9.68
C PRO A 398 -7.98 -3.74 -9.73
N SER A 399 -8.52 -4.95 -9.82
CA SER A 399 -9.97 -5.17 -9.88
C SER A 399 -10.68 -4.78 -8.58
N CYS A 400 -10.03 -4.99 -7.43
CA CYS A 400 -10.55 -4.55 -6.13
C CYS A 400 -10.58 -3.02 -6.01
N ASN A 401 -9.57 -2.31 -6.55
CA ASN A 401 -9.60 -0.86 -6.65
C ASN A 401 -10.75 -0.39 -7.54
N GLY A 402 -10.88 -1.00 -8.72
CA GLY A 402 -11.96 -0.68 -9.66
C GLY A 402 -13.34 -0.88 -9.04
N ALA A 403 -13.56 -2.00 -8.35
CA ALA A 403 -14.84 -2.32 -7.71
C ALA A 403 -15.20 -1.31 -6.61
N ALA A 404 -14.23 -0.93 -5.75
CA ALA A 404 -14.47 0.08 -4.71
C ALA A 404 -14.84 1.45 -5.31
N MET A 405 -14.20 1.84 -6.44
CA MET A 405 -14.46 3.11 -7.12
C MET A 405 -15.78 3.11 -7.90
N ALA A 406 -16.19 1.97 -8.46
CA ALA A 406 -17.39 1.87 -9.31
C ALA A 406 -18.71 2.10 -8.54
N VAL A 407 -18.72 1.84 -7.23
CA VAL A 407 -19.94 1.94 -6.39
C VAL A 407 -20.10 3.28 -5.67
N ILE A 408 -19.09 4.14 -5.74
CA ILE A 408 -19.07 5.45 -5.06
C ILE A 408 -19.14 6.57 -6.10
N ASP A 409 -19.80 7.67 -5.74
CA ASP A 409 -19.85 8.85 -6.59
C ASP A 409 -18.44 9.40 -6.85
N LYS A 410 -18.20 9.90 -8.05
CA LYS A 410 -16.88 10.40 -8.49
C LYS A 410 -16.30 11.48 -7.57
N SER A 411 -17.16 12.25 -6.89
CA SER A 411 -16.77 13.27 -5.90
C SER A 411 -16.08 12.67 -4.67
N PHE A 412 -16.35 11.40 -4.33
CA PHE A 412 -15.79 10.68 -3.19
C PHE A 412 -14.69 9.68 -3.58
N ALA A 413 -14.25 9.66 -4.83
CA ALA A 413 -13.26 8.68 -5.30
C ALA A 413 -11.94 8.71 -4.52
N GLY A 414 -11.45 9.91 -4.16
CA GLY A 414 -10.24 10.06 -3.33
C GLY A 414 -10.40 9.44 -1.95
N LEU A 415 -11.54 9.72 -1.28
CA LEU A 415 -11.87 9.15 0.00
C LEU A 415 -11.99 7.62 -0.07
N ALA A 416 -12.71 7.09 -1.06
CA ALA A 416 -12.89 5.65 -1.25
C ALA A 416 -11.54 4.93 -1.45
N SER A 417 -10.62 5.54 -2.22
CA SER A 417 -9.26 5.04 -2.39
C SER A 417 -8.48 5.05 -1.07
N GLY A 418 -8.58 6.13 -0.31
CA GLY A 418 -7.96 6.25 1.01
C GLY A 418 -8.44 5.17 1.97
N VAL A 419 -9.77 4.99 2.08
CA VAL A 419 -10.39 3.96 2.94
C VAL A 419 -9.94 2.55 2.54
N LEU A 420 -9.91 2.25 1.24
CA LEU A 420 -9.44 0.95 0.75
C LEU A 420 -7.96 0.72 1.09
N ASN A 421 -7.11 1.73 0.91
CA ASN A 421 -5.69 1.60 1.25
C ASN A 421 -5.47 1.47 2.77
N THR A 422 -6.20 2.23 3.60
CA THR A 422 -6.18 2.07 5.07
C THR A 422 -6.59 0.65 5.46
N SER A 423 -7.68 0.13 4.89
CA SER A 423 -8.14 -1.24 5.14
C SER A 423 -7.08 -2.28 4.74
N ARG A 424 -6.42 -2.10 3.61
CA ARG A 424 -5.31 -2.95 3.16
C ARG A 424 -4.15 -2.94 4.14
N GLN A 425 -3.69 -1.77 4.56
CA GLN A 425 -2.58 -1.66 5.52
C GLN A 425 -2.95 -2.25 6.89
N THR A 426 -4.19 -2.06 7.34
CA THR A 426 -4.73 -2.71 8.54
C THR A 426 -4.72 -4.24 8.39
N GLY A 427 -5.14 -4.75 7.23
CA GLY A 427 -5.08 -6.17 6.90
C GLY A 427 -3.65 -6.72 6.95
N MET A 428 -2.69 -5.98 6.40
CA MET A 428 -1.26 -6.32 6.46
C MET A 428 -0.76 -6.40 7.92
N ALA A 429 -1.03 -5.39 8.73
CA ALA A 429 -0.58 -5.33 10.12
C ALA A 429 -1.13 -6.52 10.96
N ILE A 430 -2.43 -6.78 10.84
CA ILE A 430 -3.08 -7.90 11.55
C ILE A 430 -2.62 -9.25 10.96
N GLY A 431 -2.40 -9.34 9.65
CA GLY A 431 -1.89 -10.54 8.98
C GLY A 431 -0.50 -10.93 9.48
N VAL A 432 0.42 -9.97 9.57
CA VAL A 432 1.78 -10.19 10.12
C VAL A 432 1.70 -10.65 11.58
N ALA A 433 0.85 -10.01 12.41
CA ALA A 433 0.66 -10.42 13.79
C ALA A 433 0.07 -11.85 13.89
N ALA A 434 -1.01 -12.14 13.19
CA ALA A 434 -1.71 -13.42 13.27
C ALA A 434 -0.86 -14.60 12.74
N LEU A 435 -0.19 -14.42 11.60
CA LEU A 435 0.62 -15.49 11.00
C LEU A 435 1.96 -15.69 11.74
N GLY A 436 2.49 -14.63 12.36
CA GLY A 436 3.62 -14.79 13.30
C GLY A 436 3.24 -15.57 14.55
N ILE A 437 2.03 -15.38 15.09
CA ILE A 437 1.50 -16.18 16.20
C ILE A 437 1.36 -17.65 15.77
N ALA A 438 0.80 -17.91 14.58
CA ALA A 438 0.67 -19.27 14.06
C ALA A 438 2.03 -19.97 13.99
N LEU A 439 3.08 -19.25 13.57
CA LEU A 439 4.44 -19.78 13.49
C LEU A 439 5.04 -20.08 14.88
N SER A 440 4.71 -19.28 15.89
CA SER A 440 5.24 -19.40 17.27
C SER A 440 4.49 -20.44 18.11
N ALA A 441 3.20 -20.69 17.85
CA ALA A 441 2.31 -21.46 18.70
C ALA A 441 2.47 -22.99 18.60
N SER A 442 3.12 -23.50 17.55
CA SER A 442 3.35 -24.94 17.34
C SER A 442 4.79 -25.18 16.85
N ASN A 443 5.16 -26.46 16.64
CA ASN A 443 6.39 -26.70 15.90
C ASN A 443 6.32 -25.93 14.57
N SER A 444 7.43 -25.36 14.13
CA SER A 444 7.48 -24.43 12.98
C SER A 444 6.70 -24.88 11.73
N VAL A 445 6.69 -26.19 11.45
CA VAL A 445 5.94 -26.79 10.32
C VAL A 445 4.43 -26.75 10.55
N GLY A 446 3.97 -27.16 11.74
CA GLY A 446 2.54 -27.15 12.09
C GLY A 446 1.97 -25.74 12.07
N GLY A 447 2.71 -24.78 12.64
CA GLY A 447 2.35 -23.37 12.63
C GLY A 447 2.26 -22.78 11.23
N ALA A 448 3.23 -23.08 10.38
CA ALA A 448 3.22 -22.64 8.99
C ALA A 448 2.02 -23.21 8.22
N ARG A 449 1.67 -24.51 8.41
CA ARG A 449 0.48 -25.13 7.79
C ARG A 449 -0.81 -24.44 8.24
N ILE A 450 -0.97 -24.22 9.54
CA ILE A 450 -2.14 -23.51 10.09
C ILE A 450 -2.22 -22.11 9.48
N GLY A 451 -1.11 -21.37 9.41
CA GLY A 451 -1.04 -20.07 8.79
C GLY A 451 -1.51 -20.10 7.32
N MET A 452 -1.07 -21.09 6.54
CA MET A 452 -1.50 -21.24 5.14
C MET A 452 -2.98 -21.55 4.99
N ILE A 453 -3.57 -22.32 5.91
CA ILE A 453 -5.02 -22.57 5.95
C ILE A 453 -5.77 -21.24 6.19
N PHE A 454 -5.31 -20.40 7.13
CA PHE A 454 -5.90 -19.08 7.35
C PHE A 454 -5.80 -18.19 6.11
N VAL A 455 -4.65 -18.19 5.43
CA VAL A 455 -4.48 -17.45 4.16
C VAL A 455 -5.47 -17.94 3.11
N ALA A 456 -5.60 -19.25 2.93
CA ALA A 456 -6.56 -19.84 2.00
C ALA A 456 -8.01 -19.45 2.37
N ALA A 457 -8.37 -19.52 3.64
CA ALA A 457 -9.69 -19.12 4.14
C ALA A 457 -10.01 -17.66 3.84
N CYS A 458 -9.05 -16.74 3.99
CA CYS A 458 -9.19 -15.35 3.61
C CYS A 458 -9.52 -15.19 2.12
N PHE A 459 -8.79 -15.88 1.24
CA PHE A 459 -9.06 -15.80 -0.20
C PHE A 459 -10.40 -16.45 -0.58
N VAL A 460 -10.81 -17.54 0.07
CA VAL A 460 -12.16 -18.11 -0.09
C VAL A 460 -13.25 -17.14 0.36
N ALA A 461 -13.03 -16.43 1.47
CA ALA A 461 -13.96 -15.40 1.93
C ALA A 461 -14.11 -14.26 0.91
N ILE A 462 -13.01 -13.85 0.25
CA ILE A 462 -13.04 -12.87 -0.84
C ILE A 462 -13.93 -13.37 -2.00
N VAL A 463 -13.80 -14.64 -2.40
CA VAL A 463 -14.64 -15.25 -3.45
C VAL A 463 -16.12 -15.16 -3.07
N ALA A 464 -16.46 -15.53 -1.83
CA ALA A 464 -17.83 -15.51 -1.34
C ALA A 464 -18.40 -14.08 -1.31
N LEU A 465 -17.66 -13.12 -0.76
CA LEU A 465 -18.07 -11.71 -0.69
C LEU A 465 -18.22 -11.10 -2.09
N SER A 466 -17.29 -11.38 -2.99
CA SER A 466 -17.32 -10.86 -4.36
C SER A 466 -18.56 -11.37 -5.11
N ARG A 467 -18.83 -12.67 -5.05
CA ARG A 467 -20.01 -13.26 -5.71
C ARG A 467 -21.32 -12.77 -5.12
N ARG A 468 -21.38 -12.55 -3.79
CA ARG A 468 -22.61 -12.13 -3.12
C ARG A 468 -22.96 -10.67 -3.36
N TYR A 469 -21.97 -9.78 -3.34
CA TYR A 469 -22.20 -8.33 -3.30
C TYR A 469 -21.70 -7.54 -4.50
N LEU A 470 -20.82 -8.14 -5.35
CA LEU A 470 -20.19 -7.45 -6.47
C LEU A 470 -20.61 -8.01 -7.84
N ASN A 471 -21.59 -8.93 -7.86
CA ASN A 471 -22.01 -9.60 -9.10
C ASN A 471 -22.75 -8.66 -10.08
N GLN A 472 -23.13 -7.46 -9.64
CA GLN A 472 -23.84 -6.47 -10.47
C GLN A 472 -22.91 -5.35 -10.98
N ILE A 473 -21.61 -5.44 -10.68
CA ILE A 473 -20.54 -4.53 -11.12
C ILE A 473 -19.66 -5.26 -12.12
#